data_51c06772307a763a533ddd136fd57bef
#
_entry.id   51c06772307a763a533ddd136fd57bef
#
_cell.length_a   1.000
_cell.length_b   1.000
_cell.length_c   1.000
_cell.angle_alpha   90.00
_cell.angle_beta   90.00
_cell.angle_gamma   90.00
#
_symmetry.space_group_name_H-M   'P 1'
#
loop_
_entity.id
_entity.type
_entity.pdbx_description
1 polymer ?
#
loop_
_entity_poly.entity_id
_entity_poly.type
_entity_poly.pdbx_seq_one_letter_code
_entity_poly.pdbx_strand_id
1 'polypeptide(L)'
;RQSAKRGKRQRFVSVVNQYLKLSSGERVPLDSCRDVRDLYDELCLEEVVREDPHNAPDGELFRKDQTAVHNAAGKELHAGLYPESRLMDGMERALNFLNDPEVEELWRVCLFHYLLEYIHPFYDGNGRLGRFILSDRLSTLLDPLLAYRISGTIQENISAYYKAFQTCNDPHALGDLTPFLFMLLDMISAALKDLRDSLEQKQTRWTRYENLVAQFPEGKDPAVHAVYSVLIQAALFSEKGISTAELEHGFQCSYHIVKKLLGQVRPDLLQSGQKGRTKYYQIDLNALDNMLLAQALKGQAEETT
;
A
#
# COMPACT_ATOMS: atom_id res chain seq x y z
N ARG A 1 0.26 -19.23 -22.82
CA ARG A 1 -0.42 -19.00 -21.50
C ARG A 1 0.56 -19.01 -20.31
N GLN A 2 1.67 -19.75 -20.33
CA GLN A 2 2.70 -19.72 -19.26
C GLN A 2 3.61 -18.47 -19.31
N SER A 3 3.91 -17.94 -20.48
CA SER A 3 4.69 -16.71 -20.70
C SER A 3 3.94 -15.47 -20.14
N ALA A 4 2.62 -15.37 -20.39
CA ALA A 4 1.79 -14.28 -19.87
C ALA A 4 1.66 -14.30 -18.31
N LYS A 5 1.67 -15.48 -17.68
CA LYS A 5 1.69 -15.61 -16.21
C LYS A 5 3.04 -15.22 -15.60
N ARG A 6 4.14 -15.47 -16.29
CA ARG A 6 5.50 -15.10 -15.85
C ARG A 6 5.69 -13.57 -15.94
N GLY A 7 5.20 -12.92 -17.01
CA GLY A 7 5.19 -11.47 -17.18
C GLY A 7 4.39 -10.76 -16.08
N LYS A 8 3.16 -11.21 -15.78
CA LYS A 8 2.36 -10.65 -14.67
C LYS A 8 3.04 -10.76 -13.29
N ARG A 9 3.84 -11.79 -13.06
CA ARG A 9 4.51 -12.01 -11.78
C ARG A 9 5.73 -11.10 -11.59
N GLN A 10 6.45 -10.77 -12.66
CA GLN A 10 7.55 -9.79 -12.66
C GLN A 10 7.05 -8.34 -12.57
N ARG A 11 5.84 -8.07 -13.11
CA ARG A 11 5.15 -6.78 -13.12
C ARG A 11 5.05 -6.12 -11.75
N PHE A 12 4.93 -6.91 -10.69
CA PHE A 12 4.74 -6.41 -9.34
C PHE A 12 6.02 -6.40 -8.49
N VAL A 13 7.12 -6.97 -8.97
CA VAL A 13 8.32 -7.13 -8.12
C VAL A 13 9.01 -5.79 -7.88
N SER A 14 9.17 -4.95 -8.89
CA SER A 14 9.76 -3.61 -8.74
C SER A 14 8.90 -2.72 -7.85
N VAL A 15 7.59 -2.68 -8.13
CA VAL A 15 6.62 -1.92 -7.32
C VAL A 15 6.61 -2.41 -5.87
N VAL A 16 6.55 -3.73 -5.64
CA VAL A 16 6.58 -4.30 -4.28
C VAL A 16 7.89 -3.95 -3.55
N ASN A 17 9.03 -4.04 -4.23
CA ASN A 17 10.32 -3.68 -3.63
C ASN A 17 10.38 -2.20 -3.24
N GLN A 18 9.81 -1.31 -4.05
CA GLN A 18 9.73 0.11 -3.73
C GLN A 18 8.80 0.37 -2.54
N TYR A 19 7.62 -0.25 -2.51
CA TYR A 19 6.75 -0.15 -1.35
C TYR A 19 7.38 -0.74 -0.07
N LEU A 20 8.24 -1.74 -0.18
CA LEU A 20 9.03 -2.23 0.97
C LEU A 20 10.04 -1.20 1.46
N LYS A 21 10.65 -0.39 0.56
CA LYS A 21 11.51 0.74 0.96
C LYS A 21 10.73 1.81 1.70
N LEU A 22 9.46 2.08 1.35
CA LEU A 22 8.63 3.03 2.09
C LEU A 22 8.45 2.64 3.57
N SER A 23 8.47 1.34 3.87
CA SER A 23 8.39 0.86 5.25
C SER A 23 9.67 1.08 6.07
N SER A 24 10.81 1.35 5.42
CA SER A 24 12.08 1.69 6.09
C SER A 24 12.16 3.17 6.50
N GLY A 25 11.21 4.00 6.07
CA GLY A 25 11.20 5.44 6.34
C GLY A 25 12.21 6.24 5.50
N GLU A 26 12.83 5.63 4.49
CA GLU A 26 13.71 6.32 3.54
C GLU A 26 12.86 7.11 2.55
N ARG A 27 12.99 8.43 2.57
CA ARG A 27 12.32 9.34 1.64
C ARG A 27 13.04 9.34 0.29
N VAL A 28 12.30 9.19 -0.79
CA VAL A 28 12.86 9.28 -2.15
C VAL A 28 13.27 10.72 -2.45
N PRO A 29 14.52 10.98 -2.90
CA PRO A 29 14.95 12.32 -3.30
C PRO A 29 14.14 12.79 -4.52
N LEU A 30 13.69 14.04 -4.51
CA LEU A 30 12.97 14.72 -5.57
C LEU A 30 13.34 16.21 -5.59
N ASP A 31 14.63 16.48 -5.77
CA ASP A 31 15.20 17.84 -5.78
C ASP A 31 15.42 18.35 -7.20
N SER A 32 15.49 17.46 -8.18
CA SER A 32 15.80 17.77 -9.57
C SER A 32 15.00 16.93 -10.58
N CYS A 33 14.94 17.38 -11.82
CA CYS A 33 14.38 16.57 -12.92
C CYS A 33 15.10 15.23 -13.11
N ARG A 34 16.39 15.16 -12.76
CA ARG A 34 17.17 13.92 -12.80
C ARG A 34 16.63 12.91 -11.80
N ASP A 35 16.29 13.33 -10.60
CA ASP A 35 15.72 12.42 -9.58
C ASP A 35 14.39 11.83 -10.04
N VAL A 36 13.55 12.63 -10.70
CA VAL A 36 12.28 12.16 -11.29
C VAL A 36 12.54 11.10 -12.37
N ARG A 37 13.57 11.32 -13.22
CA ARG A 37 13.97 10.37 -14.25
C ARG A 37 14.54 9.09 -13.65
N ASP A 38 15.43 9.17 -12.70
CA ASP A 38 16.06 8.02 -12.07
C ASP A 38 15.01 7.16 -11.33
N LEU A 39 14.06 7.81 -10.64
CA LEU A 39 12.93 7.13 -10.03
C LEU A 39 12.03 6.45 -11.06
N TYR A 40 11.73 7.10 -12.19
CA TYR A 40 10.98 6.51 -13.28
C TYR A 40 11.69 5.28 -13.86
N ASP A 41 13.00 5.36 -14.07
CA ASP A 41 13.79 4.26 -14.61
C ASP A 41 13.76 3.05 -13.68
N GLU A 42 13.83 3.27 -12.36
CA GLU A 42 13.73 2.20 -11.36
C GLU A 42 12.33 1.57 -11.29
N LEU A 43 11.28 2.37 -11.40
CA LEU A 43 9.90 1.92 -11.18
C LEU A 43 9.21 1.39 -12.43
N CYS A 44 9.41 2.05 -13.58
CA CYS A 44 8.53 1.94 -14.72
C CYS A 44 9.24 1.47 -15.99
N LEU A 45 10.49 1.89 -16.23
CA LEU A 45 11.15 1.78 -17.53
C LEU A 45 11.19 0.35 -18.07
N GLU A 46 11.60 -0.63 -17.26
CA GLU A 46 11.70 -2.03 -17.70
C GLU A 46 10.36 -2.57 -18.22
N GLU A 47 9.27 -2.23 -17.53
CA GLU A 47 7.94 -2.69 -17.90
C GLU A 47 7.42 -1.96 -19.12
N VAL A 48 7.58 -0.64 -19.17
CA VAL A 48 7.14 0.22 -20.28
C VAL A 48 7.82 -0.21 -21.58
N VAL A 49 9.13 -0.35 -21.58
CA VAL A 49 9.91 -0.76 -22.77
C VAL A 49 9.61 -2.19 -23.20
N ARG A 50 9.31 -3.07 -22.25
CA ARG A 50 8.90 -4.46 -22.56
C ARG A 50 7.50 -4.52 -23.20
N GLU A 51 6.58 -3.62 -22.83
CA GLU A 51 5.24 -3.54 -23.41
C GLU A 51 5.28 -2.88 -24.80
N ASP A 52 5.95 -1.74 -24.91
CA ASP A 52 6.22 -1.05 -26.17
C ASP A 52 7.58 -0.32 -26.11
N PRO A 53 8.60 -0.79 -26.84
CA PRO A 53 9.91 -0.15 -26.90
C PRO A 53 9.89 1.32 -27.36
N HIS A 54 8.84 1.76 -28.09
CA HIS A 54 8.72 3.14 -28.54
C HIS A 54 8.35 4.11 -27.40
N ASN A 55 7.89 3.59 -26.27
CA ASN A 55 7.60 4.39 -25.10
C ASN A 55 8.83 4.67 -24.23
N ALA A 56 10.03 4.21 -24.63
CA ALA A 56 11.26 4.61 -23.96
C ALA A 56 11.47 6.12 -24.06
N PRO A 57 11.84 6.81 -22.97
CA PRO A 57 12.18 8.22 -23.03
C PRO A 57 13.37 8.44 -23.98
N ASP A 58 13.19 9.31 -24.93
CA ASP A 58 14.13 9.55 -26.05
C ASP A 58 14.70 10.98 -26.08
N GLY A 59 14.33 11.81 -25.08
CA GLY A 59 14.88 13.12 -24.82
C GLY A 59 16.14 13.11 -23.97
N GLU A 60 16.52 14.27 -23.45
CA GLU A 60 17.63 14.39 -22.49
C GLU A 60 17.29 13.71 -21.17
N LEU A 61 16.10 13.98 -20.61
CA LEU A 61 15.55 13.35 -19.41
C LEU A 61 14.18 12.73 -19.65
N PHE A 62 13.36 13.35 -20.48
CA PHE A 62 11.97 13.02 -20.68
C PHE A 62 11.69 12.59 -22.13
N ARG A 63 10.46 12.63 -22.57
CA ARG A 63 10.05 12.37 -23.96
C ARG A 63 10.30 13.58 -24.84
N LYS A 64 10.61 13.34 -26.11
CA LYS A 64 10.74 14.40 -27.12
C LYS A 64 9.42 14.77 -27.78
N ASP A 65 8.58 13.78 -28.04
CA ASP A 65 7.36 13.98 -28.83
C ASP A 65 6.15 14.24 -27.95
N GLN A 66 5.09 14.77 -28.57
CA GLN A 66 3.83 15.01 -27.91
C GLN A 66 3.16 13.69 -27.53
N THR A 67 2.52 13.67 -26.35
CA THR A 67 1.66 12.56 -25.93
C THR A 67 0.39 13.10 -25.29
N ALA A 68 -0.62 12.24 -25.18
CA ALA A 68 -1.90 12.59 -24.57
C ALA A 68 -2.39 11.50 -23.63
N VAL A 69 -3.05 11.93 -22.57
CA VAL A 69 -3.77 11.04 -21.64
C VAL A 69 -5.13 10.71 -22.22
N HIS A 70 -5.45 9.43 -22.29
CA HIS A 70 -6.74 8.95 -22.79
C HIS A 70 -7.49 8.21 -21.69
N ASN A 71 -8.81 8.32 -21.69
CA ASN A 71 -9.64 7.48 -20.84
C ASN A 71 -9.79 6.06 -21.42
N ALA A 72 -10.45 5.16 -20.66
CA ALA A 72 -10.70 3.79 -21.10
C ALA A 72 -11.50 3.67 -22.41
N ALA A 73 -12.24 4.73 -22.82
CA ALA A 73 -12.98 4.80 -24.07
C ALA A 73 -12.15 5.40 -25.23
N GLY A 74 -10.84 5.67 -25.01
CA GLY A 74 -9.95 6.25 -26.01
C GLY A 74 -10.14 7.74 -26.26
N LYS A 75 -10.95 8.43 -25.44
CA LYS A 75 -11.11 9.89 -25.54
C LYS A 75 -9.92 10.57 -24.86
N GLU A 76 -9.31 11.54 -25.56
CA GLU A 76 -8.26 12.38 -25.01
C GLU A 76 -8.83 13.22 -23.86
N LEU A 77 -8.13 13.17 -22.73
CA LEU A 77 -8.46 13.91 -21.52
C LEU A 77 -7.57 15.14 -21.37
N HIS A 78 -6.30 15.01 -21.74
CA HIS A 78 -5.29 16.04 -21.61
C HIS A 78 -4.10 15.72 -22.53
N ALA A 79 -3.55 16.74 -23.18
CA ALA A 79 -2.24 16.68 -23.84
C ALA A 79 -1.18 17.16 -22.86
N GLY A 80 -0.14 16.36 -22.63
CA GLY A 80 1.00 16.77 -21.81
C GLY A 80 1.75 17.97 -22.40
N LEU A 81 2.62 18.59 -21.63
CA LEU A 81 3.43 19.70 -22.10
C LEU A 81 4.34 19.25 -23.27
N TYR A 82 4.69 20.19 -24.14
CA TYR A 82 5.56 19.98 -25.31
C TYR A 82 6.15 21.33 -25.74
N PRO A 83 7.39 21.41 -26.24
CA PRO A 83 8.43 20.37 -26.33
C PRO A 83 9.13 20.04 -25.00
N GLU A 84 10.16 19.17 -25.02
CA GLU A 84 10.89 18.74 -23.81
C GLU A 84 11.42 19.91 -22.96
N SER A 85 11.84 21.00 -23.58
CA SER A 85 12.27 22.20 -22.84
C SER A 85 11.17 22.77 -21.94
N ARG A 86 9.91 22.70 -22.36
CA ARG A 86 8.76 23.09 -21.54
C ARG A 86 8.43 22.05 -20.47
N LEU A 87 8.68 20.75 -20.75
CA LEU A 87 8.59 19.70 -19.76
C LEU A 87 9.59 19.94 -18.62
N MET A 88 10.85 20.25 -18.97
CA MET A 88 11.91 20.54 -18.02
C MET A 88 11.55 21.74 -17.14
N ASP A 89 11.20 22.89 -17.75
CA ASP A 89 10.81 24.10 -17.02
C ASP A 89 9.57 23.86 -16.13
N GLY A 90 8.56 23.17 -16.63
CA GLY A 90 7.37 22.81 -15.85
C GLY A 90 7.70 21.92 -14.67
N MET A 91 8.54 20.89 -14.87
CA MET A 91 8.94 19.98 -13.82
C MET A 91 9.82 20.64 -12.76
N GLU A 92 10.76 21.50 -13.14
CA GLU A 92 11.56 22.28 -12.20
C GLU A 92 10.69 23.16 -11.30
N ARG A 93 9.70 23.85 -11.90
CA ARG A 93 8.74 24.65 -11.11
C ARG A 93 7.89 23.79 -10.18
N ALA A 94 7.45 22.62 -10.65
CA ALA A 94 6.69 21.71 -9.81
C ALA A 94 7.51 21.15 -8.63
N LEU A 95 8.78 20.82 -8.87
CA LEU A 95 9.71 20.37 -7.83
C LEU A 95 10.04 21.49 -6.83
N ASN A 96 10.28 22.71 -7.31
CA ASN A 96 10.48 23.87 -6.44
C ASN A 96 9.25 24.11 -5.55
N PHE A 97 8.04 23.97 -6.09
CA PHE A 97 6.81 24.06 -5.31
C PHE A 97 6.68 22.91 -4.30
N LEU A 98 7.01 21.66 -4.70
CA LEU A 98 6.99 20.51 -3.79
C LEU A 98 7.90 20.71 -2.57
N ASN A 99 9.03 21.38 -2.77
CA ASN A 99 10.07 21.60 -1.75
C ASN A 99 9.99 22.97 -1.07
N ASP A 100 8.97 23.79 -1.36
CA ASP A 100 8.79 25.12 -0.76
C ASP A 100 8.33 25.02 0.70
N PRO A 101 9.15 25.39 1.70
CA PRO A 101 8.81 25.25 3.11
C PRO A 101 7.72 26.24 3.57
N GLU A 102 7.43 27.29 2.80
CA GLU A 102 6.41 28.29 3.14
C GLU A 102 4.98 27.80 2.88
N VAL A 103 4.82 26.72 2.11
CA VAL A 103 3.52 26.11 1.82
C VAL A 103 3.36 24.83 2.64
N GLU A 104 2.16 24.58 3.15
CA GLU A 104 1.84 23.40 3.94
C GLU A 104 2.09 22.11 3.14
N GLU A 105 2.79 21.14 3.74
CA GLU A 105 3.33 19.97 3.01
C GLU A 105 2.25 19.11 2.36
N LEU A 106 1.12 18.90 3.01
CA LEU A 106 0.04 18.08 2.44
C LEU A 106 -0.51 18.70 1.14
N TRP A 107 -0.62 20.04 1.11
CA TRP A 107 -1.06 20.74 -0.09
C TRP A 107 -0.03 20.65 -1.21
N ARG A 108 1.27 20.81 -0.88
CA ARG A 108 2.35 20.67 -1.87
C ARG A 108 2.33 19.29 -2.51
N VAL A 109 2.19 18.26 -1.70
CA VAL A 109 2.15 16.87 -2.16
C VAL A 109 0.94 16.62 -3.07
N CYS A 110 -0.25 17.07 -2.67
CA CYS A 110 -1.47 16.90 -3.49
C CYS A 110 -1.39 17.67 -4.82
N LEU A 111 -0.92 18.91 -4.79
CA LEU A 111 -0.81 19.73 -5.99
C LEU A 111 0.35 19.29 -6.89
N PHE A 112 1.47 18.81 -6.32
CA PHE A 112 2.54 18.20 -7.10
C PHE A 112 2.06 16.97 -7.88
N HIS A 113 1.21 16.14 -7.25
CA HIS A 113 0.62 15.00 -7.95
C HIS A 113 -0.18 15.44 -9.18
N TYR A 114 -0.99 16.50 -9.05
CA TYR A 114 -1.69 17.08 -10.21
C TYR A 114 -0.71 17.60 -11.26
N LEU A 115 0.31 18.38 -10.84
CA LEU A 115 1.28 18.99 -11.76
C LEU A 115 2.07 17.94 -12.54
N LEU A 116 2.49 16.84 -11.89
CA LEU A 116 3.19 15.74 -12.57
C LEU A 116 2.32 15.11 -13.67
N GLU A 117 1.04 14.84 -13.36
CA GLU A 117 0.10 14.28 -14.33
C GLU A 117 -0.23 15.28 -15.44
N TYR A 118 -0.27 16.58 -15.14
CA TYR A 118 -0.47 17.65 -16.14
C TYR A 118 0.73 17.81 -17.07
N ILE A 119 1.95 17.83 -16.53
CA ILE A 119 3.20 17.92 -17.30
C ILE A 119 3.36 16.68 -18.19
N HIS A 120 3.07 15.51 -17.64
CA HIS A 120 3.10 14.21 -18.30
C HIS A 120 4.44 13.89 -18.96
N PRO A 121 5.55 13.80 -18.20
CA PRO A 121 6.91 13.83 -18.75
C PRO A 121 7.32 12.58 -19.54
N PHE A 122 6.61 11.47 -19.45
CA PHE A 122 6.92 10.21 -20.12
C PHE A 122 5.81 9.79 -21.08
N TYR A 123 6.10 8.90 -22.02
CA TYR A 123 5.09 8.36 -22.95
C TYR A 123 4.09 7.45 -22.25
N ASP A 124 4.56 6.63 -21.27
CA ASP A 124 3.75 5.79 -20.40
C ASP A 124 4.34 5.75 -18.99
N GLY A 125 3.59 5.28 -18.02
CA GLY A 125 4.04 5.09 -16.63
C GLY A 125 3.88 6.31 -15.72
N ASN A 126 3.44 7.48 -16.22
CA ASN A 126 3.26 8.69 -15.40
C ASN A 126 2.36 8.44 -14.20
N GLY A 127 1.18 7.82 -14.40
CA GLY A 127 0.25 7.53 -13.32
C GLY A 127 0.82 6.56 -12.25
N ARG A 128 1.72 5.63 -12.61
CA ARG A 128 2.42 4.77 -11.63
C ARG A 128 3.41 5.57 -10.82
N LEU A 129 4.23 6.37 -11.51
CA LEU A 129 5.20 7.27 -10.89
C LEU A 129 4.51 8.25 -9.93
N GLY A 130 3.47 8.95 -10.40
CA GLY A 130 2.74 9.93 -9.61
C GLY A 130 2.11 9.34 -8.36
N ARG A 131 1.46 8.18 -8.46
CA ARG A 131 0.89 7.48 -7.29
C ARG A 131 1.96 6.96 -6.35
N PHE A 132 3.11 6.54 -6.84
CA PHE A 132 4.22 6.15 -5.98
C PHE A 132 4.78 7.35 -5.21
N ILE A 133 5.02 8.48 -5.87
CA ILE A 133 5.51 9.71 -5.21
C ILE A 133 4.50 10.19 -4.17
N LEU A 134 3.21 10.19 -4.49
CA LEU A 134 2.15 10.51 -3.53
C LEU A 134 2.21 9.57 -2.31
N SER A 135 2.34 8.27 -2.53
CA SER A 135 2.47 7.27 -1.46
C SER A 135 3.71 7.50 -0.60
N ASP A 136 4.86 7.78 -1.22
CA ASP A 136 6.12 8.08 -0.53
C ASP A 136 5.97 9.29 0.41
N ARG A 137 5.45 10.39 -0.11
CA ARG A 137 5.27 11.61 0.67
C ARG A 137 4.25 11.44 1.79
N LEU A 138 3.12 10.79 1.52
CA LEU A 138 2.10 10.53 2.55
C LEU A 138 2.57 9.53 3.60
N SER A 139 3.45 8.58 3.27
CA SER A 139 4.01 7.63 4.23
C SER A 139 4.83 8.30 5.33
N THR A 140 5.57 9.35 4.97
CA THR A 140 6.41 10.11 5.90
C THR A 140 5.63 11.22 6.61
N LEU A 141 4.64 11.80 5.94
CA LEU A 141 3.85 12.91 6.47
C LEU A 141 2.75 12.45 7.44
N LEU A 142 2.11 11.33 7.16
CA LEU A 142 0.95 10.83 7.90
C LEU A 142 1.22 9.48 8.54
N ASP A 143 1.25 8.41 7.74
CA ASP A 143 1.46 7.05 8.22
C ASP A 143 1.97 6.13 7.10
N PRO A 144 3.00 5.29 7.34
CA PRO A 144 3.51 4.34 6.35
C PRO A 144 2.45 3.37 5.79
N LEU A 145 1.44 2.98 6.58
CA LEU A 145 0.38 2.09 6.13
C LEU A 145 -0.57 2.76 5.14
N LEU A 146 -0.65 4.09 5.16
CA LEU A 146 -1.45 4.85 4.19
C LEU A 146 -0.89 4.71 2.77
N ALA A 147 0.44 4.63 2.63
CA ALA A 147 1.11 4.45 1.34
C ALA A 147 0.57 3.25 0.55
N TYR A 148 0.23 2.16 1.25
CA TYR A 148 -0.31 0.95 0.62
C TYR A 148 -1.79 1.08 0.23
N ARG A 149 -2.53 2.01 0.83
CA ARG A 149 -3.98 2.17 0.61
C ARG A 149 -4.33 3.22 -0.41
N ILE A 150 -3.61 4.36 -0.42
CA ILE A 150 -3.98 5.51 -1.25
C ILE A 150 -4.04 5.18 -2.75
N SER A 151 -3.11 4.38 -3.25
CA SER A 151 -3.10 3.94 -4.65
C SER A 151 -4.34 3.10 -5.00
N GLY A 152 -4.79 2.23 -4.10
CA GLY A 152 -6.02 1.46 -4.22
C GLY A 152 -7.26 2.36 -4.18
N THR A 153 -7.32 3.29 -3.23
CA THR A 153 -8.42 4.25 -3.09
C THR A 153 -8.60 5.11 -4.34
N ILE A 154 -7.50 5.58 -4.96
CA ILE A 154 -7.55 6.29 -6.23
C ILE A 154 -8.10 5.38 -7.34
N GLN A 155 -7.65 4.14 -7.41
CA GLN A 155 -8.10 3.18 -8.43
C GLN A 155 -9.58 2.84 -8.30
N GLU A 156 -10.09 2.68 -7.09
CA GLU A 156 -11.51 2.44 -6.80
C GLU A 156 -12.38 3.65 -7.16
N ASN A 157 -11.83 4.86 -7.06
CA ASN A 157 -12.51 6.12 -7.35
C ASN A 157 -12.01 6.81 -8.63
N ILE A 158 -11.50 6.04 -9.58
CA ILE A 158 -10.80 6.55 -10.78
C ILE A 158 -11.65 7.51 -11.62
N SER A 159 -12.97 7.31 -11.64
CA SER A 159 -13.89 8.21 -12.36
C SER A 159 -13.95 9.60 -11.74
N ALA A 160 -13.97 9.70 -10.41
CA ALA A 160 -13.94 10.97 -9.70
C ALA A 160 -12.59 11.68 -9.89
N TYR A 161 -11.49 10.89 -9.85
CA TYR A 161 -10.14 11.37 -10.12
C TYR A 161 -10.04 12.04 -11.51
N TYR A 162 -10.44 11.34 -12.58
CA TYR A 162 -10.40 11.92 -13.93
C TYR A 162 -11.36 13.09 -14.10
N LYS A 163 -12.54 13.05 -13.47
CA LYS A 163 -13.48 14.18 -13.52
C LYS A 163 -12.89 15.45 -12.89
N ALA A 164 -12.26 15.34 -11.72
CA ALA A 164 -11.62 16.48 -11.06
C ALA A 164 -10.46 17.03 -11.91
N PHE A 165 -9.64 16.11 -12.49
CA PHE A 165 -8.56 16.48 -13.40
C PHE A 165 -9.07 17.24 -14.62
N GLN A 166 -10.13 16.76 -15.29
CA GLN A 166 -10.74 17.44 -16.42
C GLN A 166 -11.33 18.81 -16.03
N THR A 167 -11.97 18.92 -14.85
CA THR A 167 -12.51 20.17 -14.35
C THR A 167 -11.42 21.23 -14.19
N CYS A 168 -10.26 20.85 -13.63
CA CYS A 168 -9.14 21.78 -13.47
C CYS A 168 -8.44 22.12 -14.81
N ASN A 169 -8.46 21.20 -15.79
CA ASN A 169 -7.89 21.41 -17.12
C ASN A 169 -8.81 22.20 -18.07
N ASP A 170 -10.06 22.46 -17.69
CA ASP A 170 -10.95 23.29 -18.49
C ASP A 170 -10.38 24.71 -18.58
N PRO A 171 -10.23 25.30 -19.77
CA PRO A 171 -9.76 26.68 -19.94
C PRO A 171 -10.57 27.70 -19.13
N HIS A 172 -11.83 27.45 -18.89
CA HIS A 172 -12.70 28.32 -18.07
C HIS A 172 -12.42 28.25 -16.58
N ALA A 173 -11.70 27.21 -16.11
CA ALA A 173 -11.27 27.11 -14.72
C ALA A 173 -10.13 28.09 -14.37
N LEU A 174 -9.49 28.72 -15.39
CA LEU A 174 -8.44 29.73 -15.21
C LEU A 174 -7.29 29.30 -14.27
N GLY A 175 -7.01 28.01 -14.20
CA GLY A 175 -5.96 27.44 -13.33
C GLY A 175 -6.42 27.17 -11.90
N ASP A 176 -7.71 27.20 -11.60
CA ASP A 176 -8.24 26.80 -10.30
C ASP A 176 -8.07 25.28 -10.10
N LEU A 177 -7.19 24.89 -9.18
CA LEU A 177 -6.90 23.50 -8.82
C LEU A 177 -7.70 23.02 -7.60
N THR A 178 -8.53 23.87 -7.03
CA THR A 178 -9.36 23.57 -5.84
C THR A 178 -10.17 22.28 -6.01
N PRO A 179 -10.84 22.01 -7.15
CA PRO A 179 -11.61 20.78 -7.33
C PRO A 179 -10.75 19.50 -7.23
N PHE A 180 -9.52 19.53 -7.76
CA PHE A 180 -8.61 18.39 -7.67
C PHE A 180 -8.05 18.23 -6.25
N LEU A 181 -7.67 19.32 -5.61
CA LEU A 181 -7.15 19.32 -4.25
C LEU A 181 -8.18 18.71 -3.28
N PHE A 182 -9.42 19.18 -3.29
CA PHE A 182 -10.47 18.66 -2.40
C PHE A 182 -10.77 17.18 -2.71
N MET A 183 -10.88 16.79 -3.98
CA MET A 183 -11.08 15.39 -4.35
C MET A 183 -9.98 14.49 -3.78
N LEU A 184 -8.70 14.89 -3.89
CA LEU A 184 -7.59 14.07 -3.41
C LEU A 184 -7.53 14.05 -1.87
N LEU A 185 -7.81 15.17 -1.19
CA LEU A 185 -7.93 15.22 0.27
C LEU A 185 -9.07 14.34 0.80
N ASP A 186 -10.20 14.29 0.10
CA ASP A 186 -11.31 13.39 0.44
C ASP A 186 -10.89 11.92 0.29
N MET A 187 -10.15 11.57 -0.75
CA MET A 187 -9.61 10.22 -0.94
C MET A 187 -8.61 9.84 0.15
N ILE A 188 -7.71 10.76 0.53
CA ILE A 188 -6.76 10.55 1.64
C ILE A 188 -7.53 10.35 2.96
N SER A 189 -8.53 11.18 3.24
CA SER A 189 -9.38 11.07 4.42
C SER A 189 -10.12 9.72 4.45
N ALA A 190 -10.68 9.28 3.32
CA ALA A 190 -11.36 7.99 3.20
C ALA A 190 -10.37 6.82 3.44
N ALA A 191 -9.18 6.87 2.87
CA ALA A 191 -8.14 5.85 3.06
C ALA A 191 -7.67 5.76 4.51
N LEU A 192 -7.50 6.90 5.20
CA LEU A 192 -7.16 6.96 6.63
C LEU A 192 -8.27 6.36 7.49
N LYS A 193 -9.53 6.72 7.20
CA LYS A 193 -10.69 6.18 7.93
C LYS A 193 -10.78 4.66 7.77
N ASP A 194 -10.66 4.14 6.55
CA ASP A 194 -10.71 2.72 6.29
C ASP A 194 -9.54 1.97 6.97
N LEU A 195 -8.33 2.56 6.98
CA LEU A 195 -7.18 2.04 7.71
C LEU A 195 -7.46 1.94 9.21
N ARG A 196 -7.94 3.02 9.81
CA ARG A 196 -8.31 3.08 11.23
C ARG A 196 -9.36 2.02 11.57
N ASP A 197 -10.46 2.00 10.84
CA ASP A 197 -11.58 1.08 11.08
C ASP A 197 -11.12 -0.39 10.97
N SER A 198 -10.23 -0.69 9.99
CA SER A 198 -9.63 -2.02 9.84
C SER A 198 -8.72 -2.40 11.03
N LEU A 199 -7.91 -1.46 11.53
CA LEU A 199 -7.04 -1.70 12.68
C LEU A 199 -7.84 -1.86 13.98
N GLU A 200 -8.85 -1.02 14.21
CA GLU A 200 -9.76 -1.11 15.37
C GLU A 200 -10.50 -2.45 15.42
N GLN A 201 -10.99 -2.93 14.27
CA GLN A 201 -11.63 -4.24 14.17
C GLN A 201 -10.65 -5.37 14.53
N LYS A 202 -9.42 -5.33 14.01
CA LYS A 202 -8.40 -6.32 14.31
C LYS A 202 -7.97 -6.28 15.77
N GLN A 203 -7.81 -5.10 16.35
CA GLN A 203 -7.48 -4.92 17.76
C GLN A 203 -8.59 -5.46 18.68
N THR A 204 -9.85 -5.17 18.34
CA THR A 204 -11.00 -5.70 19.10
C THR A 204 -11.03 -7.22 19.05
N ARG A 205 -10.82 -7.82 17.88
CA ARG A 205 -10.77 -9.28 17.74
C ARG A 205 -9.60 -9.87 18.53
N TRP A 206 -8.41 -9.26 18.42
CA TRP A 206 -7.23 -9.69 19.15
C TRP A 206 -7.48 -9.69 20.67
N THR A 207 -7.99 -8.59 21.24
CA THR A 207 -8.31 -8.50 22.68
C THR A 207 -9.30 -9.58 23.11
N ARG A 208 -10.35 -9.88 22.30
CA ARG A 208 -11.30 -10.95 22.61
C ARG A 208 -10.64 -12.32 22.63
N TYR A 209 -9.77 -12.61 21.68
CA TYR A 209 -9.07 -13.89 21.59
C TYR A 209 -8.04 -14.05 22.72
N GLU A 210 -7.30 -13.00 23.07
CA GLU A 210 -6.39 -12.99 24.22
C GLU A 210 -7.13 -13.33 25.52
N ASN A 211 -8.27 -12.69 25.76
CA ASN A 211 -9.11 -12.95 26.93
C ASN A 211 -9.66 -14.39 26.95
N LEU A 212 -9.99 -14.95 25.79
CA LEU A 212 -10.45 -16.33 25.67
C LEU A 212 -9.32 -17.32 26.00
N VAL A 213 -8.15 -17.12 25.39
CA VAL A 213 -6.97 -17.99 25.58
C VAL A 213 -6.45 -17.96 27.01
N ALA A 214 -6.51 -16.82 27.68
CA ALA A 214 -6.15 -16.69 29.09
C ALA A 214 -7.02 -17.59 30.03
N GLN A 215 -8.20 -18.03 29.61
CA GLN A 215 -9.08 -18.93 30.32
C GLN A 215 -8.71 -20.40 30.11
N PHE A 216 -7.91 -20.73 29.10
CA PHE A 216 -7.48 -22.11 28.85
C PHE A 216 -6.50 -22.57 29.94
N PRO A 217 -6.56 -23.85 30.37
CA PRO A 217 -5.62 -24.38 31.35
C PRO A 217 -4.16 -24.20 30.94
N GLU A 218 -3.83 -24.47 29.68
CA GLU A 218 -2.51 -24.32 29.07
C GLU A 218 -2.13 -22.85 28.87
N GLY A 219 -3.10 -21.95 28.66
CA GLY A 219 -2.88 -20.51 28.55
C GLY A 219 -2.46 -19.82 29.83
N LYS A 220 -2.46 -20.52 30.96
CA LYS A 220 -1.92 -20.03 32.25
C LYS A 220 -0.40 -20.06 32.30
N ASP A 221 0.26 -20.87 31.46
CA ASP A 221 1.70 -20.84 31.28
C ASP A 221 2.08 -19.61 30.44
N PRO A 222 2.88 -18.65 30.97
CA PRO A 222 3.23 -17.44 30.23
C PRO A 222 3.91 -17.71 28.87
N ALA A 223 4.70 -18.78 28.77
CA ALA A 223 5.39 -19.12 27.51
C ALA A 223 4.40 -19.65 26.45
N VAL A 224 3.43 -20.47 26.87
CA VAL A 224 2.37 -20.99 26.01
C VAL A 224 1.42 -19.86 25.61
N HIS A 225 1.06 -18.99 26.55
CA HIS A 225 0.24 -17.80 26.26
C HIS A 225 0.89 -16.90 25.20
N ALA A 226 2.19 -16.63 25.31
CA ALA A 226 2.92 -15.86 24.33
C ALA A 226 2.89 -16.49 22.93
N VAL A 227 2.91 -17.83 22.83
CA VAL A 227 2.75 -18.53 21.56
C VAL A 227 1.35 -18.33 20.98
N TYR A 228 0.30 -18.44 21.80
CA TYR A 228 -1.07 -18.13 21.37
C TYR A 228 -1.18 -16.70 20.85
N SER A 229 -0.64 -15.70 21.57
CA SER A 229 -0.63 -14.30 21.15
C SER A 229 -0.02 -14.10 19.77
N VAL A 230 1.15 -14.70 19.55
CA VAL A 230 1.84 -14.61 18.25
C VAL A 230 1.07 -15.34 17.15
N LEU A 231 0.46 -16.49 17.41
CA LEU A 231 -0.37 -17.21 16.44
C LEU A 231 -1.66 -16.44 16.11
N ILE A 232 -2.28 -15.77 17.08
CA ILE A 232 -3.44 -14.89 16.86
C ILE A 232 -3.04 -13.69 15.99
N GLN A 233 -1.91 -13.03 16.31
CA GLN A 233 -1.37 -11.95 15.48
C GLN A 233 -1.10 -12.42 14.04
N ALA A 234 -0.43 -13.56 13.89
CA ALA A 234 -0.15 -14.14 12.58
C ALA A 234 -1.45 -14.41 11.80
N ALA A 235 -2.50 -14.91 12.43
CA ALA A 235 -3.78 -15.16 11.78
C ALA A 235 -4.56 -13.87 11.42
N LEU A 236 -4.41 -12.80 12.21
CA LEU A 236 -5.08 -11.51 11.96
C LEU A 236 -4.36 -10.66 10.91
N PHE A 237 -3.03 -10.77 10.79
CA PHE A 237 -2.21 -9.85 10.01
C PHE A 237 -1.40 -10.50 8.88
N SER A 238 -1.34 -11.82 8.79
CA SER A 238 -0.61 -12.55 7.75
C SER A 238 -1.49 -13.57 7.04
N GLU A 239 -1.43 -13.61 5.71
CA GLU A 239 -2.12 -14.64 4.94
C GLU A 239 -1.52 -16.05 5.09
N LYS A 240 -0.26 -16.12 5.53
CA LYS A 240 0.50 -17.39 5.58
C LYS A 240 0.68 -17.93 6.99
N GLY A 241 0.39 -17.11 7.99
CA GLY A 241 0.79 -17.39 9.36
C GLY A 241 2.26 -17.04 9.62
N ILE A 242 2.85 -17.59 10.70
CA ILE A 242 4.24 -17.38 11.14
C ILE A 242 5.08 -18.64 10.93
N SER A 243 6.30 -18.49 10.45
CA SER A 243 7.23 -19.62 10.27
C SER A 243 7.93 -20.01 11.57
N THR A 244 8.49 -21.23 11.60
CA THR A 244 9.29 -21.71 12.73
C THR A 244 10.51 -20.80 12.98
N ALA A 245 11.17 -20.31 11.92
CA ALA A 245 12.34 -19.45 12.04
C ALA A 245 11.98 -18.07 12.65
N GLU A 246 10.82 -17.51 12.26
CA GLU A 246 10.32 -16.27 12.86
C GLU A 246 9.97 -16.45 14.34
N LEU A 247 9.40 -17.60 14.72
CA LEU A 247 9.14 -17.94 16.12
C LEU A 247 10.46 -18.10 16.90
N GLU A 248 11.46 -18.79 16.35
CA GLU A 248 12.78 -18.94 16.98
C GLU A 248 13.43 -17.57 17.22
N HIS A 249 13.38 -16.69 16.22
CA HIS A 249 13.92 -15.34 16.34
C HIS A 249 13.14 -14.50 17.35
N GLY A 250 11.80 -14.51 17.27
CA GLY A 250 10.95 -13.71 18.15
C GLY A 250 11.03 -14.11 19.63
N PHE A 251 11.12 -15.41 19.92
CA PHE A 251 11.26 -15.93 21.28
C PHE A 251 12.71 -16.10 21.74
N GLN A 252 13.69 -15.80 20.85
CA GLN A 252 15.12 -16.01 21.12
C GLN A 252 15.44 -17.41 21.66
N CYS A 253 14.82 -18.44 21.09
CA CYS A 253 14.93 -19.81 21.56
C CYS A 253 15.20 -20.79 20.39
N SER A 254 15.59 -22.02 20.69
CA SER A 254 15.89 -23.04 19.69
C SER A 254 14.62 -23.66 19.08
N TYR A 255 14.76 -24.25 17.90
CA TYR A 255 13.72 -25.02 17.21
C TYR A 255 13.01 -26.04 18.12
N HIS A 256 13.76 -26.75 18.97
CA HIS A 256 13.21 -27.76 19.87
C HIS A 256 12.25 -27.15 20.91
N ILE A 257 12.57 -25.95 21.42
CA ILE A 257 11.73 -25.21 22.35
C ILE A 257 10.47 -24.75 21.65
N VAL A 258 10.60 -24.13 20.47
CA VAL A 258 9.43 -23.71 19.65
C VAL A 258 8.51 -24.90 19.36
N LYS A 259 9.05 -26.03 18.93
CA LYS A 259 8.27 -27.23 18.66
C LYS A 259 7.57 -27.78 19.92
N LYS A 260 8.22 -27.73 21.08
CA LYS A 260 7.62 -28.12 22.36
C LYS A 260 6.46 -27.19 22.74
N LEU A 261 6.65 -25.89 22.59
CA LEU A 261 5.60 -24.89 22.89
C LEU A 261 4.40 -25.01 21.92
N LEU A 262 4.65 -25.15 20.61
CA LEU A 262 3.59 -25.39 19.64
C LEU A 262 2.81 -26.70 19.93
N GLY A 263 3.47 -27.72 20.49
CA GLY A 263 2.82 -28.95 20.92
C GLY A 263 1.92 -28.83 22.16
N GLN A 264 2.01 -27.70 22.88
CA GLN A 264 1.13 -27.37 24.01
C GLN A 264 -0.09 -26.54 23.59
N VAL A 265 -0.08 -25.99 22.38
CA VAL A 265 -1.25 -25.34 21.81
C VAL A 265 -2.32 -26.40 21.49
N ARG A 266 -3.57 -26.08 21.75
CA ARG A 266 -4.71 -26.97 21.45
C ARG A 266 -4.71 -27.41 19.99
N PRO A 267 -4.71 -28.72 19.71
CA PRO A 267 -4.63 -29.25 18.34
C PRO A 267 -5.82 -28.83 17.44
N ASP A 268 -6.99 -28.62 18.03
CA ASP A 268 -8.21 -28.17 17.34
C ASP A 268 -8.15 -26.68 16.93
N LEU A 269 -7.21 -25.93 17.48
CA LEU A 269 -6.99 -24.50 17.16
C LEU A 269 -5.76 -24.26 16.28
N LEU A 270 -4.79 -25.17 16.31
CA LEU A 270 -3.53 -24.98 15.58
C LEU A 270 -3.64 -25.38 14.12
N GLN A 271 -3.55 -24.41 13.23
CA GLN A 271 -3.44 -24.64 11.80
C GLN A 271 -1.98 -24.59 11.35
N SER A 272 -1.60 -25.44 10.41
CA SER A 272 -0.28 -25.39 9.78
C SER A 272 -0.37 -25.56 8.28
N GLY A 273 0.46 -24.79 7.57
CA GLY A 273 0.61 -24.85 6.12
C GLY A 273 2.07 -24.99 5.72
N GLN A 274 2.35 -25.31 4.47
CA GLN A 274 3.71 -25.41 3.94
C GLN A 274 3.81 -24.65 2.61
N LYS A 275 4.86 -23.84 2.49
CA LYS A 275 5.21 -23.17 1.24
C LYS A 275 6.69 -23.40 0.93
N GLY A 276 6.94 -24.18 -0.11
CA GLY A 276 8.29 -24.67 -0.40
C GLY A 276 8.79 -25.59 0.73
N ARG A 277 9.95 -25.26 1.32
CA ARG A 277 10.53 -25.99 2.47
C ARG A 277 10.13 -25.42 3.83
N THR A 278 9.43 -24.29 3.87
CA THR A 278 9.09 -23.59 5.11
C THR A 278 7.69 -23.96 5.57
N LYS A 279 7.58 -24.37 6.83
CA LYS A 279 6.32 -24.64 7.52
C LYS A 279 5.86 -23.39 8.26
N TYR A 280 4.57 -23.05 8.14
CA TYR A 280 3.93 -21.91 8.75
C TYR A 280 2.84 -22.39 9.69
N TYR A 281 2.59 -21.61 10.74
CA TYR A 281 1.60 -21.87 11.77
C TYR A 281 0.73 -20.65 11.99
N GLN A 282 -0.52 -20.88 12.28
CA GLN A 282 -1.48 -19.86 12.71
C GLN A 282 -2.57 -20.51 13.55
N ILE A 283 -3.35 -19.69 14.23
CA ILE A 283 -4.52 -20.17 14.95
C ILE A 283 -5.77 -20.14 14.06
N ASP A 284 -6.71 -21.05 14.27
CA ASP A 284 -8.01 -21.04 13.60
C ASP A 284 -8.92 -19.98 14.25
N LEU A 285 -9.02 -18.81 13.59
CA LEU A 285 -9.88 -17.73 14.05
C LEU A 285 -11.36 -18.10 14.05
N ASN A 286 -11.82 -18.97 13.12
CA ASN A 286 -13.20 -19.39 13.10
C ASN A 286 -13.52 -20.28 14.29
N ALA A 287 -12.61 -21.14 14.69
CA ALA A 287 -12.77 -21.96 15.90
C ALA A 287 -12.84 -21.08 17.17
N LEU A 288 -12.00 -20.04 17.27
CA LEU A 288 -12.07 -19.07 18.37
C LEU A 288 -13.39 -18.28 18.38
N ASP A 289 -13.86 -17.82 17.21
CA ASP A 289 -15.13 -17.11 17.08
C ASP A 289 -16.31 -18.01 17.53
N ASN A 290 -16.31 -19.30 17.15
CA ASN A 290 -17.33 -20.26 17.57
C ASN A 290 -17.32 -20.48 19.11
N MET A 291 -16.13 -20.53 19.73
CA MET A 291 -16.01 -20.64 21.18
C MET A 291 -16.57 -19.40 21.91
N LEU A 292 -16.26 -18.20 21.41
CA LEU A 292 -16.79 -16.95 21.96
C LEU A 292 -18.31 -16.89 21.84
N LEU A 293 -18.87 -17.34 20.71
CA LEU A 293 -20.32 -17.41 20.52
C LEU A 293 -20.97 -18.38 21.50
N ALA A 294 -20.36 -19.57 21.68
CA ALA A 294 -20.86 -20.55 22.64
C ALA A 294 -20.83 -20.05 24.10
N GLN A 295 -19.81 -19.29 24.47
CA GLN A 295 -19.75 -18.63 25.79
C GLN A 295 -20.84 -17.60 25.98
N ALA A 296 -21.06 -16.72 24.95
CA ALA A 296 -22.09 -15.69 25.01
C ALA A 296 -23.52 -16.31 25.17
N LEU A 297 -23.80 -17.39 24.45
CA LEU A 297 -25.09 -18.09 24.54
C LEU A 297 -25.32 -18.74 25.91
N LYS A 298 -24.26 -19.28 26.55
CA LYS A 298 -24.35 -19.85 27.89
C LYS A 298 -24.61 -18.78 28.97
N GLY A 299 -23.93 -17.61 28.87
CA GLY A 299 -24.13 -16.49 29.77
C GLY A 299 -25.57 -15.95 29.75
N GLN A 300 -26.16 -15.84 28.54
CA GLN A 300 -27.55 -15.42 28.38
C GLN A 300 -28.57 -16.42 28.95
N ALA A 301 -28.28 -17.73 28.91
CA ALA A 301 -29.14 -18.76 29.48
C ALA A 301 -29.12 -18.76 31.01
N GLU A 302 -27.99 -18.40 31.62
CA GLU A 302 -27.83 -18.31 33.08
C GLU A 302 -28.49 -17.04 33.67
N GLU A 303 -28.54 -15.92 32.90
CA GLU A 303 -29.22 -14.69 33.31
C GLU A 303 -30.76 -14.76 33.23
N THR A 304 -31.28 -15.75 32.50
CA THR A 304 -32.72 -15.91 32.28
C THR A 304 -33.36 -16.95 33.21
N THR A 305 -32.54 -17.61 34.08
CA THR A 305 -32.96 -18.59 35.06
C THR A 305 -32.86 -18.04 36.47
#